data_c89778985988ab9964e601a18ba304a4
#
_entry.id   c89778985988ab9964e601a18ba304a4
#
_cell.length_a   1.000
_cell.length_b   1.000
_cell.length_c   1.000
_cell.angle_alpha   90.00
_cell.angle_beta   90.00
_cell.angle_gamma   90.00
#
_symmetry.space_group_name_H-M   'P 1'
#
loop_
_entity.id
_entity.type
_entity.pdbx_description
1 polymer ?
#
loop_
_entity_poly.entity_id
_entity_poly.type
_entity_poly.pdbx_seq_one_letter_code
_entity_poly.pdbx_strand_id
1 'polypeptide(L)'
;SAIEDAVISFTIANTFFSAGNNDIAVEMHQANATSSDLSFNLELTGVDPLIFNSSSADLSLPSCSQVLFAGLYWGATQGTDGTNISWITGETAVKLKLPGASSYIDLSSSQTDYHNGTLVPGLPHTGYRCFTDITSLVNTTSPNGTYTVANVCSPAGIVNAAGGWTIVIAYADPATIVRNLTVFDGSAIMNGG
;
A
#
# COMPACT_ATOMS: atom_id res chain seq x y z
N SER A 1 -0.94 -14.51 -42.14
CA SER A 1 -1.39 -15.18 -40.92
C SER A 1 -1.75 -14.12 -39.91
N ALA A 2 -3.01 -14.04 -39.57
CA ALA A 2 -3.48 -13.21 -38.48
C ALA A 2 -2.83 -13.73 -37.18
N ILE A 3 -2.45 -12.82 -36.29
CA ILE A 3 -1.96 -13.15 -34.96
C ILE A 3 -3.24 -13.45 -34.15
N GLU A 4 -3.66 -14.71 -34.15
CA GLU A 4 -4.94 -15.14 -33.55
C GLU A 4 -4.94 -15.08 -32.01
N ASP A 5 -3.74 -15.00 -31.36
CA ASP A 5 -3.57 -15.02 -29.92
C ASP A 5 -2.88 -13.74 -29.37
N ALA A 6 -2.84 -12.66 -30.13
CA ALA A 6 -2.19 -11.43 -29.66
C ALA A 6 -3.09 -10.66 -28.70
N VAL A 7 -2.64 -10.49 -27.48
CA VAL A 7 -3.20 -9.51 -26.55
C VAL A 7 -2.72 -8.12 -26.97
N ILE A 8 -3.65 -7.25 -27.33
CA ILE A 8 -3.36 -5.85 -27.66
C ILE A 8 -3.66 -5.02 -26.42
N SER A 9 -2.66 -4.34 -25.88
CA SER A 9 -2.81 -3.46 -24.72
C SER A 9 -2.84 -2.01 -25.15
N PHE A 10 -3.78 -1.27 -24.58
CA PHE A 10 -3.89 0.18 -24.74
C PHE A 10 -3.91 0.85 -23.38
N THR A 11 -3.29 2.02 -23.29
CA THR A 11 -3.45 2.90 -22.13
C THR A 11 -4.47 3.97 -22.46
N ILE A 12 -5.54 4.04 -21.69
CA ILE A 12 -6.59 5.05 -21.82
C ILE A 12 -6.39 6.07 -20.70
N ALA A 13 -6.33 7.35 -21.04
CA ALA A 13 -6.20 8.40 -20.04
C ALA A 13 -7.45 8.43 -19.13
N ASN A 14 -7.26 8.64 -17.84
CA ASN A 14 -8.33 8.71 -16.84
C ASN A 14 -9.33 9.85 -17.10
N THR A 15 -8.96 10.84 -17.91
CA THR A 15 -9.84 11.95 -18.32
C THR A 15 -11.06 11.51 -19.14
N PHE A 16 -11.03 10.29 -19.68
CA PHE A 16 -12.17 9.71 -20.38
C PHE A 16 -13.18 9.02 -19.47
N PHE A 17 -12.84 8.85 -18.18
CA PHE A 17 -13.72 8.22 -17.21
C PHE A 17 -14.29 9.25 -16.24
N SER A 18 -15.54 9.10 -15.89
CA SER A 18 -16.25 9.92 -14.90
C SER A 18 -16.49 9.13 -13.62
N ALA A 19 -16.70 9.83 -12.50
CA ALA A 19 -17.22 9.18 -11.32
C ALA A 19 -18.62 8.61 -11.59
N GLY A 20 -18.84 7.34 -11.25
CA GLY A 20 -20.09 6.62 -11.53
C GLY A 20 -19.96 5.62 -12.68
N ASN A 21 -21.04 5.39 -13.39
CA ASN A 21 -21.07 4.43 -14.49
C ASN A 21 -20.33 4.96 -15.72
N ASN A 22 -19.53 4.11 -16.33
CA ASN A 22 -18.88 4.37 -17.61
C ASN A 22 -19.22 3.20 -18.54
N ASP A 23 -19.56 3.50 -19.79
CA ASP A 23 -19.85 2.51 -20.81
C ASP A 23 -18.63 2.35 -21.71
N ILE A 24 -18.27 1.11 -21.99
CA ILE A 24 -17.21 0.77 -22.94
C ILE A 24 -17.86 0.03 -24.10
N ALA A 25 -17.73 0.60 -25.30
CA ALA A 25 -18.17 -0.04 -26.55
C ALA A 25 -16.97 -0.56 -27.31
N VAL A 26 -17.04 -1.80 -27.75
CA VAL A 26 -16.01 -2.42 -28.58
C VAL A 26 -16.65 -2.87 -29.89
N GLU A 27 -16.07 -2.47 -31.01
CA GLU A 27 -16.47 -2.90 -32.33
C GLU A 27 -15.43 -3.90 -32.86
N MET A 28 -15.92 -5.06 -33.30
CA MET A 28 -15.10 -6.12 -33.86
C MET A 28 -15.35 -6.28 -35.35
N HIS A 29 -14.29 -6.24 -36.13
CA HIS A 29 -14.35 -6.40 -37.55
C HIS A 29 -13.69 -7.70 -38.00
N GLN A 30 -14.40 -8.49 -38.77
CA GLN A 30 -13.82 -9.64 -39.46
C GLN A 30 -13.04 -9.20 -40.69
N ALA A 31 -11.92 -9.87 -40.94
CA ALA A 31 -11.08 -9.58 -42.11
C ALA A 31 -11.79 -9.90 -43.45
N ASN A 32 -12.74 -10.85 -43.44
CA ASN A 32 -13.58 -11.20 -44.58
C ASN A 32 -14.89 -11.88 -44.13
N ALA A 33 -15.89 -11.89 -44.99
CA ALA A 33 -17.22 -12.38 -44.67
C ALA A 33 -17.34 -13.91 -44.51
N THR A 34 -16.26 -14.65 -44.78
CA THR A 34 -16.22 -16.11 -44.69
C THR A 34 -15.38 -16.62 -43.50
N SER A 35 -14.84 -15.76 -42.68
CA SER A 35 -14.16 -16.11 -41.46
C SER A 35 -15.18 -16.70 -40.46
N SER A 36 -14.89 -17.87 -39.90
CA SER A 36 -15.76 -18.54 -38.94
C SER A 36 -15.35 -18.24 -37.50
N ASP A 37 -14.20 -17.62 -37.28
CA ASP A 37 -13.57 -17.48 -35.98
C ASP A 37 -13.63 -16.02 -35.50
N LEU A 38 -14.46 -15.78 -34.50
CA LEU A 38 -14.55 -14.51 -33.84
C LEU A 38 -14.49 -14.77 -32.32
N SER A 39 -13.38 -14.41 -31.71
CA SER A 39 -13.22 -14.44 -30.26
C SER A 39 -12.90 -13.08 -29.71
N PHE A 40 -13.45 -12.75 -28.56
CA PHE A 40 -13.23 -11.49 -27.88
C PHE A 40 -13.08 -11.72 -26.38
N ASN A 41 -12.02 -11.17 -25.82
CA ASN A 41 -11.82 -11.10 -24.38
C ASN A 41 -11.34 -9.69 -24.04
N LEU A 42 -11.98 -9.06 -23.08
CA LEU A 42 -11.62 -7.73 -22.60
C LEU A 42 -11.28 -7.78 -21.12
N GLU A 43 -10.09 -7.32 -20.79
CA GLU A 43 -9.71 -7.02 -19.42
C GLU A 43 -9.45 -5.52 -19.30
N LEU A 44 -10.10 -4.87 -18.33
CA LEU A 44 -9.87 -3.47 -18.00
C LEU A 44 -9.24 -3.38 -16.61
N THR A 45 -8.01 -2.88 -16.55
CA THR A 45 -7.30 -2.62 -15.31
C THR A 45 -7.19 -1.12 -15.09
N GLY A 46 -7.76 -0.64 -13.98
CA GLY A 46 -7.58 0.74 -13.53
C GLY A 46 -6.34 0.87 -12.65
N VAL A 47 -5.46 1.81 -12.96
CA VAL A 47 -4.33 2.19 -12.11
C VAL A 47 -4.58 3.60 -11.59
N ASP A 48 -4.58 3.78 -10.26
CA ASP A 48 -4.55 5.11 -9.66
C ASP A 48 -3.14 5.68 -9.83
N PRO A 49 -2.93 6.76 -10.62
CA PRO A 49 -1.60 7.33 -10.85
C PRO A 49 -0.98 7.92 -9.56
N LEU A 50 -1.79 8.10 -8.50
CA LEU A 50 -1.34 8.55 -7.20
C LEU A 50 -0.88 7.40 -6.29
N ILE A 51 -1.02 6.14 -6.75
CA ILE A 51 -0.59 4.94 -6.01
C ILE A 51 0.60 4.32 -6.73
N PHE A 52 1.78 4.34 -6.12
CA PHE A 52 2.99 3.73 -6.69
C PHE A 52 3.33 2.36 -6.07
N ASN A 53 2.82 2.06 -4.89
CA ASN A 53 2.83 0.72 -4.30
C ASN A 53 1.65 0.56 -3.33
N SER A 54 1.24 -0.68 -3.08
CA SER A 54 0.25 -1.00 -2.07
C SER A 54 0.35 -2.46 -1.64
N SER A 55 -0.06 -2.73 -0.40
CA SER A 55 -0.26 -4.08 0.11
C SER A 55 -1.38 -4.11 1.13
N SER A 56 -1.95 -5.30 1.35
CA SER A 56 -3.12 -5.48 2.22
C SER A 56 -2.87 -6.54 3.26
N ALA A 57 -3.56 -6.40 4.41
CA ALA A 57 -3.62 -7.39 5.46
C ALA A 57 -5.01 -7.41 6.09
N ASP A 58 -5.42 -8.58 6.56
CA ASP A 58 -6.72 -8.77 7.18
C ASP A 58 -6.62 -8.71 8.70
N LEU A 59 -7.58 -8.03 9.33
CA LEU A 59 -7.80 -8.03 10.76
C LEU A 59 -9.06 -8.83 11.11
N SER A 60 -8.95 -9.70 12.09
CA SER A 60 -10.08 -10.45 12.63
C SER A 60 -10.00 -10.47 14.16
N LEU A 61 -10.80 -9.64 14.80
CA LEU A 61 -10.97 -9.61 16.26
C LEU A 61 -12.16 -10.47 16.67
N PRO A 62 -12.17 -11.03 17.88
CA PRO A 62 -13.31 -11.71 18.44
C PRO A 62 -14.58 -10.82 18.44
N SER A 63 -15.74 -11.44 18.40
CA SER A 63 -17.00 -10.72 18.49
C SER A 63 -17.10 -9.94 19.82
N CYS A 64 -17.73 -8.76 19.78
CA CYS A 64 -17.84 -7.84 20.92
C CYS A 64 -16.51 -7.22 21.41
N SER A 65 -15.41 -7.38 20.67
CA SER A 65 -14.18 -6.66 20.98
C SER A 65 -14.33 -5.17 20.73
N GLN A 66 -13.73 -4.37 21.62
CA GLN A 66 -13.65 -2.92 21.51
C GLN A 66 -12.20 -2.52 21.28
N VAL A 67 -11.90 -1.82 20.18
CA VAL A 67 -10.56 -1.29 19.92
C VAL A 67 -10.28 -0.13 20.87
N LEU A 68 -9.22 -0.26 21.65
CA LEU A 68 -8.74 0.74 22.60
C LEU A 68 -7.63 1.60 22.02
N PHE A 69 -6.82 0.99 21.13
CA PHE A 69 -5.73 1.65 20.44
C PHE A 69 -5.50 0.98 19.08
N ALA A 70 -5.22 1.78 18.09
CA ALA A 70 -4.76 1.34 16.78
C ALA A 70 -3.64 2.26 16.30
N GLY A 71 -2.43 1.72 16.17
CA GLY A 71 -1.27 2.45 15.67
C GLY A 71 -0.86 1.93 14.31
N LEU A 72 -0.75 2.81 13.31
CA LEU A 72 -0.16 2.49 12.02
C LEU A 72 1.32 2.88 12.05
N TYR A 73 2.16 1.90 11.74
CA TYR A 73 3.60 2.05 11.61
C TYR A 73 4.01 1.72 10.19
N TRP A 74 4.90 2.52 9.61
CA TRP A 74 5.49 2.23 8.31
C TRP A 74 6.93 2.70 8.26
N GLY A 75 7.70 2.16 7.35
CA GLY A 75 9.09 2.52 7.20
C GLY A 75 9.76 1.79 6.06
N ALA A 76 10.97 2.21 5.76
CA ALA A 76 11.80 1.59 4.75
C ALA A 76 13.29 1.74 5.05
N THR A 77 14.08 0.88 4.41
CA THR A 77 15.54 0.98 4.33
C THR A 77 15.96 1.30 2.90
N GLN A 78 17.08 1.98 2.74
CA GLN A 78 17.56 2.44 1.45
C GLN A 78 18.23 1.39 0.58
N GLY A 79 18.73 0.30 1.16
CA GLY A 79 19.61 -0.63 0.45
C GLY A 79 21.08 -0.19 0.41
N THR A 80 21.92 -0.99 -0.22
CA THR A 80 23.38 -0.91 -0.09
C THR A 80 24.15 -0.80 -1.41
N ASP A 81 23.50 -0.59 -2.55
CA ASP A 81 24.22 -0.61 -3.83
C ASP A 81 25.07 0.63 -4.13
N GLY A 82 25.08 1.61 -3.24
CA GLY A 82 26.04 2.72 -3.23
C GLY A 82 25.94 3.72 -4.37
N THR A 83 25.04 3.53 -5.33
CA THR A 83 24.92 4.40 -6.50
C THR A 83 23.57 5.12 -6.52
N ASN A 84 23.61 6.46 -6.41
CA ASN A 84 22.50 7.37 -6.72
C ASN A 84 21.12 7.00 -6.15
N ILE A 85 21.04 6.85 -4.85
CA ILE A 85 19.74 6.70 -4.20
C ILE A 85 19.06 8.06 -4.17
N SER A 86 18.20 8.31 -5.14
CA SER A 86 17.23 9.38 -5.04
C SER A 86 16.25 9.04 -3.93
N TRP A 87 16.33 9.77 -2.82
CA TRP A 87 15.23 9.73 -1.85
C TRP A 87 13.95 10.13 -2.55
N ILE A 88 12.96 9.25 -2.46
CA ILE A 88 11.61 9.63 -2.81
C ILE A 88 11.15 10.54 -1.67
N THR A 89 10.96 11.81 -1.94
CA THR A 89 10.37 12.75 -0.99
C THR A 89 8.94 12.31 -0.70
N GLY A 90 8.55 12.26 0.56
CA GLY A 90 7.21 11.87 0.98
C GLY A 90 7.16 10.69 1.94
N GLU A 91 8.29 10.32 2.56
CA GLU A 91 8.40 9.23 3.54
C GLU A 91 7.47 9.37 4.73
N THR A 92 7.09 10.61 5.08
CA THR A 92 6.19 10.90 6.19
C THR A 92 4.70 10.76 5.85
N ALA A 93 4.36 10.42 4.62
CA ALA A 93 2.99 10.31 4.16
C ALA A 93 2.71 8.92 3.58
N VAL A 94 1.52 8.39 3.87
CA VAL A 94 1.00 7.15 3.29
C VAL A 94 -0.50 7.30 3.03
N LYS A 95 -1.05 6.36 2.29
CA LYS A 95 -2.49 6.26 2.07
C LYS A 95 -3.02 5.01 2.77
N LEU A 96 -4.10 5.16 3.52
CA LEU A 96 -4.79 4.06 4.20
C LEU A 96 -6.18 3.86 3.61
N LYS A 97 -6.52 2.63 3.30
CA LYS A 97 -7.90 2.23 2.98
C LYS A 97 -8.42 1.28 4.06
N LEU A 98 -9.51 1.68 4.70
CA LEU A 98 -10.18 0.91 5.74
C LEU A 98 -11.02 -0.22 5.16
N PRO A 99 -11.39 -1.22 5.97
CA PRO A 99 -12.31 -2.28 5.55
C PRO A 99 -13.61 -1.72 4.97
N GLY A 100 -13.97 -2.22 3.77
CA GLY A 100 -15.18 -1.80 3.06
C GLY A 100 -15.14 -0.40 2.43
N ALA A 101 -14.08 0.37 2.62
CA ALA A 101 -13.96 1.69 1.99
C ALA A 101 -13.63 1.56 0.50
N SER A 102 -14.19 2.47 -0.31
CA SER A 102 -13.91 2.57 -1.75
C SER A 102 -12.69 3.41 -2.08
N SER A 103 -12.27 4.30 -1.17
CA SER A 103 -11.18 5.26 -1.39
C SER A 103 -10.13 5.21 -0.28
N TYR A 104 -8.96 5.73 -0.58
CA TYR A 104 -7.89 5.95 0.38
C TYR A 104 -8.08 7.25 1.16
N ILE A 105 -7.54 7.25 2.38
CA ILE A 105 -7.37 8.43 3.25
C ILE A 105 -5.88 8.77 3.25
N ASP A 106 -5.54 10.02 3.03
CA ASP A 106 -4.17 10.50 3.18
C ASP A 106 -3.82 10.66 4.65
N LEU A 107 -2.71 10.05 5.07
CA LEU A 107 -2.19 10.13 6.42
C LEU A 107 -0.77 10.67 6.43
N SER A 108 -0.49 11.50 7.44
CA SER A 108 0.86 11.95 7.75
C SER A 108 1.32 11.37 9.08
N SER A 109 2.62 11.13 9.21
CA SER A 109 3.21 10.67 10.47
C SER A 109 3.06 11.74 11.56
N SER A 110 2.72 11.29 12.75
CA SER A 110 2.80 12.11 13.98
C SER A 110 4.19 12.00 14.63
N GLN A 111 4.93 10.93 14.30
CA GLN A 111 6.31 10.72 14.74
C GLN A 111 7.10 10.09 13.59
N THR A 112 8.34 10.57 13.40
CA THR A 112 9.27 10.02 12.42
C THR A 112 10.65 9.90 13.05
N ASP A 113 11.20 8.68 12.99
CA ASP A 113 12.55 8.36 13.44
C ASP A 113 13.41 8.00 12.23
N TYR A 114 14.57 8.63 12.12
CA TYR A 114 15.53 8.38 11.05
C TYR A 114 16.70 7.57 11.54
N HIS A 115 17.12 6.62 10.74
CA HIS A 115 18.36 5.90 10.95
C HIS A 115 19.53 6.70 10.39
N ASN A 116 20.38 7.20 11.28
CA ASN A 116 21.66 7.80 10.93
C ASN A 116 22.71 6.69 10.88
N GLY A 117 22.86 6.03 9.75
CA GLY A 117 23.88 5.02 9.53
C GLY A 117 24.88 5.45 8.48
N THR A 118 26.14 5.10 8.68
CA THR A 118 27.24 5.35 7.75
C THR A 118 27.32 4.35 6.60
N LEU A 119 26.25 3.60 6.33
CA LEU A 119 26.27 2.57 5.28
C LEU A 119 26.47 3.15 3.88
N VAL A 120 26.03 4.38 3.65
CA VAL A 120 26.25 5.08 2.38
C VAL A 120 26.78 6.49 2.65
N PRO A 121 28.07 6.80 2.31
CA PRO A 121 28.63 8.13 2.48
C PRO A 121 27.83 9.18 1.70
N GLY A 122 27.52 10.29 2.35
CA GLY A 122 26.82 11.43 1.73
C GLY A 122 25.30 11.40 1.82
N LEU A 123 24.72 10.35 2.40
CA LEU A 123 23.27 10.30 2.65
C LEU A 123 22.93 10.71 4.08
N PRO A 124 21.85 11.47 4.28
CA PRO A 124 21.47 11.98 5.60
C PRO A 124 21.00 10.86 6.55
N HIS A 125 20.45 9.77 6.01
CA HIS A 125 19.95 8.62 6.78
C HIS A 125 19.85 7.38 5.89
N THR A 126 19.82 6.20 6.48
CA THR A 126 19.77 4.90 5.79
C THR A 126 18.40 4.23 5.87
N GLY A 127 17.47 4.84 6.57
CA GLY A 127 16.10 4.37 6.70
C GLY A 127 15.28 5.30 7.58
N TYR A 128 14.00 5.04 7.62
CA TYR A 128 13.05 5.78 8.43
C TYR A 128 12.00 4.85 9.04
N ARG A 129 11.40 5.31 10.14
CA ARG A 129 10.22 4.72 10.77
C ARG A 129 9.24 5.83 11.07
N CYS A 130 8.00 5.61 10.71
CA CYS A 130 6.90 6.54 10.95
C CYS A 130 5.80 5.88 11.75
N PHE A 131 5.11 6.68 12.52
CA PHE A 131 3.95 6.28 13.31
C PHE A 131 2.84 7.31 13.18
N THR A 132 1.60 6.85 13.20
CA THR A 132 0.41 7.68 13.45
C THR A 132 -0.67 6.88 14.15
N ASP A 133 -1.38 7.54 15.08
CA ASP A 133 -2.56 6.96 15.76
C ASP A 133 -3.76 7.01 14.82
N ILE A 134 -4.31 5.83 14.54
CA ILE A 134 -5.50 5.66 13.69
C ILE A 134 -6.71 5.13 14.49
N THR A 135 -6.67 5.17 15.82
CA THR A 135 -7.73 4.61 16.68
C THR A 135 -9.11 5.18 16.34
N SER A 136 -9.18 6.49 16.13
CA SER A 136 -10.44 7.13 15.76
C SER A 136 -10.97 6.66 14.41
N LEU A 137 -10.10 6.45 13.43
CA LEU A 137 -10.48 5.96 12.09
C LEU A 137 -10.99 4.52 12.15
N VAL A 138 -10.27 3.65 12.87
CA VAL A 138 -10.67 2.24 13.03
C VAL A 138 -12.02 2.10 13.74
N ASN A 139 -12.32 2.99 14.68
CA ASN A 139 -13.57 2.99 15.44
C ASN A 139 -14.77 3.57 14.67
N THR A 140 -14.58 4.19 13.50
CA THR A 140 -15.70 4.69 12.67
C THR A 140 -16.43 3.61 11.90
N THR A 141 -15.81 2.44 11.73
CA THR A 141 -16.32 1.31 10.94
C THR A 141 -16.17 0.01 11.74
N SER A 142 -16.60 -1.11 11.17
CA SER A 142 -16.22 -2.41 11.73
C SER A 142 -14.69 -2.56 11.65
N PRO A 143 -14.01 -2.87 12.77
CA PRO A 143 -12.55 -3.01 12.74
C PRO A 143 -12.07 -4.22 11.93
N ASN A 144 -12.94 -5.25 11.78
CA ASN A 144 -12.60 -6.46 11.06
C ASN A 144 -12.69 -6.29 9.56
N GLY A 145 -11.74 -6.88 8.84
CA GLY A 145 -11.66 -6.89 7.40
C GLY A 145 -10.29 -6.47 6.87
N THR A 146 -10.25 -6.17 5.59
CA THR A 146 -9.01 -5.88 4.86
C THR A 146 -8.63 -4.40 4.97
N TYR A 147 -7.45 -4.17 5.52
CA TYR A 147 -6.75 -2.89 5.50
C TYR A 147 -5.75 -2.87 4.35
N THR A 148 -5.69 -1.77 3.61
CA THR A 148 -4.68 -1.59 2.56
C THR A 148 -3.88 -0.32 2.84
N VAL A 149 -2.56 -0.43 2.84
CA VAL A 149 -1.67 0.72 2.93
C VAL A 149 -0.93 0.88 1.61
N ALA A 150 -0.84 2.11 1.14
CA ALA A 150 -0.20 2.46 -0.10
C ALA A 150 0.79 3.62 0.08
N ASN A 151 1.71 3.74 -0.86
CA ASN A 151 2.70 4.82 -0.94
C ASN A 151 3.72 4.82 0.21
N VAL A 152 4.10 3.62 0.69
CA VAL A 152 5.27 3.50 1.56
C VAL A 152 6.52 3.78 0.72
N CYS A 153 7.20 4.88 0.98
CA CYS A 153 8.39 5.29 0.23
C CYS A 153 9.54 4.31 0.43
N SER A 154 9.86 3.57 -0.62
CA SER A 154 11.01 2.67 -0.66
C SER A 154 11.63 2.73 -2.07
N PRO A 155 12.97 2.77 -2.21
CA PRO A 155 13.58 2.79 -3.52
C PRO A 155 13.30 1.49 -4.27
N ALA A 156 12.77 1.62 -5.50
CA ALA A 156 12.49 0.47 -6.34
C ALA A 156 13.74 -0.03 -7.06
N GLY A 157 13.90 -1.36 -7.15
CA GLY A 157 15.01 -1.96 -7.90
C GLY A 157 16.37 -1.88 -7.22
N ILE A 158 16.45 -1.42 -5.98
CA ILE A 158 17.71 -1.32 -5.23
C ILE A 158 17.93 -2.56 -4.38
N VAL A 159 19.13 -3.14 -4.44
CA VAL A 159 19.49 -4.31 -3.64
C VAL A 159 19.48 -3.98 -2.16
N ASN A 160 18.86 -4.85 -1.35
CA ASN A 160 18.67 -4.69 0.10
C ASN A 160 17.79 -3.49 0.51
N ALA A 161 17.09 -2.84 -0.42
CA ALA A 161 16.02 -1.92 -0.06
C ALA A 161 14.76 -2.72 0.33
N ALA A 162 14.11 -2.31 1.41
CA ALA A 162 12.88 -2.93 1.87
C ALA A 162 11.99 -1.88 2.52
N GLY A 163 10.70 -1.95 2.27
CA GLY A 163 9.70 -1.12 2.91
C GLY A 163 8.51 -1.95 3.34
N GLY A 164 7.79 -1.47 4.34
CA GLY A 164 6.62 -2.16 4.83
C GLY A 164 5.86 -1.37 5.87
N TRP A 165 4.74 -1.94 6.30
CA TRP A 165 3.87 -1.36 7.31
C TRP A 165 3.30 -2.44 8.23
N THR A 166 2.83 -2.02 9.39
CA THR A 166 2.07 -2.84 10.33
C THR A 166 1.03 -1.99 11.06
N ILE A 167 -0.09 -2.61 11.42
CA ILE A 167 -1.06 -2.03 12.35
C ILE A 167 -0.99 -2.80 13.67
N VAL A 168 -0.77 -2.10 14.76
CA VAL A 168 -0.81 -2.65 16.11
C VAL A 168 -2.15 -2.28 16.73
N ILE A 169 -2.91 -3.30 17.16
CA ILE A 169 -4.23 -3.13 17.75
C ILE A 169 -4.21 -3.61 19.20
N ALA A 170 -4.58 -2.73 20.13
CA ALA A 170 -4.98 -3.13 21.48
C ALA A 170 -6.50 -3.08 21.59
N TYR A 171 -7.10 -4.15 22.06
CA TYR A 171 -8.55 -4.25 22.19
C TYR A 171 -8.96 -4.86 23.53
N ALA A 172 -10.15 -4.49 24.01
CA ALA A 172 -10.81 -5.15 25.10
C ALA A 172 -11.70 -6.27 24.55
N ASP A 173 -11.63 -7.43 25.19
CA ASP A 173 -12.48 -8.57 24.92
C ASP A 173 -13.18 -8.97 26.24
N PRO A 174 -14.53 -8.93 26.30
CA PRO A 174 -15.27 -9.27 27.52
C PRO A 174 -15.03 -10.70 28.04
N ALA A 175 -14.55 -11.59 27.16
CA ALA A 175 -14.25 -12.98 27.50
C ALA A 175 -12.86 -13.19 28.10
N THR A 176 -12.02 -12.13 28.17
CA THR A 176 -10.65 -12.23 28.66
C THR A 176 -10.41 -11.43 29.93
N ILE A 177 -9.39 -11.82 30.70
CA ILE A 177 -8.96 -11.08 31.87
C ILE A 177 -8.23 -9.80 31.48
N VAL A 178 -8.36 -8.75 32.29
CA VAL A 178 -7.65 -7.48 32.13
C VAL A 178 -6.14 -7.72 32.15
N ARG A 179 -5.43 -7.11 31.19
CA ARG A 179 -3.99 -7.16 31.06
C ARG A 179 -3.42 -5.74 30.96
N ASN A 180 -2.22 -5.55 31.46
CA ASN A 180 -1.45 -4.34 31.20
C ASN A 180 -0.63 -4.59 29.92
N LEU A 181 -0.85 -3.74 28.91
CA LEU A 181 -0.19 -3.83 27.61
C LEU A 181 0.68 -2.59 27.41
N THR A 182 1.87 -2.78 26.91
CA THR A 182 2.78 -1.68 26.53
C THR A 182 3.31 -1.96 25.12
N VAL A 183 3.23 -0.96 24.26
CA VAL A 183 3.84 -0.99 22.93
C VAL A 183 5.10 -0.17 22.99
N PHE A 184 6.24 -0.78 22.64
CA PHE A 184 7.51 -0.09 22.46
C PHE A 184 7.75 0.04 20.97
N ASP A 185 7.97 1.26 20.53
CA ASP A 185 8.45 1.57 19.20
C ASP A 185 9.83 2.22 19.26
N GLY A 186 10.54 2.16 18.16
CA GLY A 186 11.87 2.73 18.08
C GLY A 186 12.72 1.99 17.06
N SER A 187 13.93 2.49 16.89
CA SER A 187 14.86 1.97 15.92
C SER A 187 16.26 1.88 16.50
N ALA A 188 16.85 0.71 16.39
CA ALA A 188 18.24 0.49 16.78
C ALA A 188 19.02 -0.16 15.63
N ILE A 189 20.23 0.33 15.38
CA ILE A 189 21.17 -0.32 14.47
C ILE A 189 21.95 -1.33 15.28
N MET A 190 21.87 -2.60 14.90
CA MET A 190 22.73 -3.64 15.42
C MET A 190 23.86 -3.87 14.42
N ASN A 191 25.06 -3.44 14.76
CA ASN A 191 26.25 -3.83 14.02
C ASN A 191 26.63 -5.24 14.48
N GLY A 192 26.51 -6.21 13.58
CA GLY A 192 27.07 -7.54 13.81
C GLY A 192 28.59 -7.42 13.96
N GLY A 193 29.12 -7.83 15.12
CA GLY A 193 30.55 -7.94 15.36
C GLY A 193 31.16 -9.11 14.60
#